data_58f36220d849e1ee1cb170a8e553fddf
#
_entry.id   58f36220d849e1ee1cb170a8e553fddf
#
_cell.length_a   1.000
_cell.length_b   1.000
_cell.length_c   1.000
_cell.angle_alpha   90.00
_cell.angle_beta   90.00
_cell.angle_gamma   90.00
#
_symmetry.space_group_name_H-M   'P 1'
#
loop_
_entity.id
_entity.type
_entity.pdbx_description
1 polymer ?
#
loop_
_entity_poly.entity_id
_entity_poly.type
_entity_poly.pdbx_seq_one_letter_code
_entity_poly.pdbx_strand_id
1 'polypeptide(L)'
;MKNIDKRSITLLFILLLSIVFKVTAASSKKNIKFMSASNTSNQTNNSDTLIAANAKPRLISKQFTFTEGPAVDKKGNIFFTDQPNDKIWKYDINGQLSVFMDKAGRSNGLYFDKKGNLIACADEHNQLWSISPEKKITVLLKDLNGKLLNGPNDLWVDAKGGIYITDPYYQRDYWTRKKPDLEGQKVYYLPKGKKELIIVADDLKKPNGIVGTPDGKYLFVADIEGNKTYKYEIKADGTLTNRQLFTEKGSDGMTIDNQGNIYLTGNGVFIFNPEGKQLSHIEIPEKWTGNICFGGKNRDQLFITASEGIYILPMKVKGVN
;
A
#
# COMPACT_ATOMS: atom_id res chain seq x y z
N MET A 1 -8.73 -42.94 50.81
CA MET A 1 -7.69 -43.61 51.67
C MET A 1 -6.41 -43.68 50.87
N LYS A 2 -5.34 -43.20 51.53
CA LYS A 2 -3.88 -43.29 51.26
C LYS A 2 -3.41 -42.53 50.04
N ASN A 3 -2.84 -41.35 50.16
CA ASN A 3 -1.68 -40.82 50.91
C ASN A 3 -0.34 -41.23 50.33
N ILE A 4 0.43 -40.16 49.95
CA ILE A 4 1.86 -39.93 50.25
C ILE A 4 2.81 -40.56 49.20
N ASP A 5 3.86 -39.94 48.68
CA ASP A 5 4.85 -39.11 49.31
C ASP A 5 5.73 -38.34 48.32
N LYS A 6 6.37 -37.35 48.85
CA LYS A 6 7.32 -36.37 48.33
C LYS A 6 8.77 -36.91 48.22
N ARG A 7 9.60 -36.12 47.52
CA ARG A 7 11.09 -36.00 47.58
C ARG A 7 11.81 -36.88 46.54
N SER A 8 12.81 -36.35 45.80
CA SER A 8 14.00 -35.65 46.24
C SER A 8 14.69 -34.92 45.08
N ILE A 9 15.31 -33.81 45.43
CA ILE A 9 16.28 -33.00 44.75
C ILE A 9 17.59 -33.80 44.62
N THR A 10 18.28 -33.68 43.45
CA THR A 10 19.70 -33.93 43.39
C THR A 10 20.35 -32.92 42.45
N LEU A 11 21.10 -32.00 43.06
CA LEU A 11 22.09 -31.11 42.46
C LEU A 11 23.30 -31.94 42.01
N LEU A 12 23.82 -31.68 40.83
CA LEU A 12 25.17 -32.07 40.45
C LEU A 12 25.96 -30.92 39.85
N PHE A 13 26.88 -30.42 40.67
CA PHE A 13 27.99 -29.57 40.29
C PHE A 13 29.02 -30.38 39.52
N ILE A 14 29.49 -29.89 38.36
CA ILE A 14 30.75 -30.36 37.77
C ILE A 14 31.64 -29.15 37.44
N LEU A 15 32.81 -29.30 37.96
CA LEU A 15 33.98 -28.42 38.13
C LEU A 15 34.62 -27.98 36.81
N LEU A 16 35.07 -26.72 36.79
CA LEU A 16 36.00 -26.14 35.80
C LEU A 16 37.37 -26.85 35.82
N LEU A 17 37.92 -27.09 34.65
CA LEU A 17 39.37 -27.28 34.49
C LEU A 17 39.90 -26.29 33.45
N SER A 18 40.64 -25.30 33.92
CA SER A 18 41.41 -24.32 33.16
C SER A 18 42.75 -24.90 32.73
N ILE A 19 43.04 -24.95 31.46
CA ILE A 19 44.39 -25.21 30.94
C ILE A 19 44.94 -23.92 30.33
N VAL A 20 45.93 -23.36 31.01
CA VAL A 20 46.70 -22.20 30.54
C VAL A 20 47.86 -22.72 29.68
N PHE A 21 47.86 -22.40 28.41
CA PHE A 21 49.05 -22.50 27.56
C PHE A 21 49.70 -21.11 27.41
N LYS A 22 50.89 -20.95 28.03
CA LYS A 22 51.79 -19.84 27.74
C LYS A 22 52.54 -20.15 26.44
N VAL A 23 52.36 -19.31 25.45
CA VAL A 23 53.26 -19.25 24.29
C VAL A 23 53.96 -17.90 24.29
N THR A 24 55.26 -17.95 24.40
CA THR A 24 56.19 -16.81 24.36
C THR A 24 56.24 -16.22 22.96
N ALA A 25 55.99 -14.93 22.87
CA ALA A 25 56.08 -14.18 21.62
C ALA A 25 57.53 -13.74 21.35
N ALA A 26 58.03 -14.13 20.18
CA ALA A 26 59.22 -13.52 19.60
C ALA A 26 58.79 -12.35 18.69
N SER A 27 59.28 -11.14 19.05
CA SER A 27 59.04 -9.90 18.31
C SER A 27 59.81 -9.88 16.99
N SER A 28 59.10 -9.75 15.89
CA SER A 28 59.68 -9.28 14.62
C SER A 28 58.84 -8.10 14.11
N LYS A 29 59.36 -6.89 14.28
CA LYS A 29 58.77 -5.65 13.73
C LYS A 29 59.00 -5.62 12.22
N LYS A 30 57.99 -5.95 11.40
CA LYS A 30 57.91 -5.53 10.02
C LYS A 30 56.87 -4.42 9.92
N ASN A 31 57.34 -3.20 9.62
CA ASN A 31 56.48 -2.05 9.27
C ASN A 31 55.74 -2.36 7.96
N ILE A 32 54.49 -2.73 8.06
CA ILE A 32 53.56 -2.75 6.91
C ILE A 32 52.79 -1.43 6.98
N LYS A 33 53.11 -0.51 6.05
CA LYS A 33 52.26 0.64 5.74
C LYS A 33 50.95 0.13 5.19
N PHE A 34 49.92 0.14 6.01
CA PHE A 34 48.52 0.04 5.49
C PHE A 34 48.21 1.33 4.74
N MET A 35 48.23 1.28 3.43
CA MET A 35 47.52 2.23 2.60
C MET A 35 46.04 1.96 2.81
N SER A 36 45.39 2.80 3.60
CA SER A 36 43.93 2.90 3.64
C SER A 36 43.46 3.40 2.27
N ALA A 37 43.11 2.47 1.40
CA ALA A 37 42.29 2.80 0.26
C ALA A 37 40.87 3.04 0.82
N SER A 38 40.52 4.30 1.01
CA SER A 38 39.16 4.72 1.22
C SER A 38 38.38 4.46 -0.10
N ASN A 39 37.85 3.26 -0.26
CA ASN A 39 36.78 3.01 -1.19
C ASN A 39 35.54 3.77 -0.66
N THR A 40 35.46 5.04 -0.93
CA THR A 40 34.18 5.73 -1.03
C THR A 40 33.47 5.13 -2.23
N SER A 41 32.73 4.03 -2.02
CA SER A 41 31.67 3.66 -2.91
C SER A 41 30.72 4.86 -2.95
N ASN A 42 30.73 5.60 -4.04
CA ASN A 42 29.63 6.48 -4.40
C ASN A 42 28.38 5.63 -4.49
N GLN A 43 27.71 5.41 -3.37
CA GLN A 43 26.28 5.11 -3.38
C GLN A 43 25.62 6.39 -3.90
N THR A 44 25.48 6.50 -5.22
CA THR A 44 24.52 7.43 -5.80
C THR A 44 23.20 7.11 -5.11
N ASN A 45 22.71 8.05 -4.29
CA ASN A 45 21.40 7.92 -3.68
C ASN A 45 20.42 7.73 -4.84
N ASN A 46 19.82 6.54 -4.96
CA ASN A 46 18.85 6.22 -6.01
C ASN A 46 17.65 7.19 -6.01
N SER A 47 17.42 7.92 -4.91
CA SER A 47 16.46 9.02 -4.83
C SER A 47 16.72 10.12 -5.87
N ASP A 48 17.99 10.41 -6.20
CA ASP A 48 18.35 11.46 -7.16
C ASP A 48 17.90 11.15 -8.60
N THR A 49 17.60 9.90 -8.90
CA THR A 49 17.08 9.50 -10.22
C THR A 49 15.56 9.56 -10.31
N LEU A 50 14.84 9.52 -9.19
CA LEU A 50 13.38 9.45 -9.14
C LEU A 50 12.73 10.78 -8.78
N ILE A 51 13.32 11.53 -7.86
CA ILE A 51 12.78 12.79 -7.33
C ILE A 51 13.40 13.97 -8.07
N ALA A 52 12.62 15.00 -8.35
CA ALA A 52 13.14 16.22 -8.98
C ALA A 52 14.20 16.87 -8.08
N ALA A 53 15.19 17.52 -8.71
CA ALA A 53 16.33 18.11 -7.98
C ALA A 53 15.86 19.06 -6.87
N ASN A 54 16.36 18.84 -5.65
CA ASN A 54 16.03 19.61 -4.45
C ASN A 54 14.55 19.60 -4.04
N ALA A 55 13.72 18.76 -4.66
CA ALA A 55 12.30 18.66 -4.29
C ALA A 55 12.13 17.95 -2.95
N LYS A 56 11.18 18.46 -2.17
CA LYS A 56 10.72 17.87 -0.90
C LYS A 56 9.20 17.81 -0.89
N PRO A 57 8.58 16.89 -0.15
CA PRO A 57 7.15 16.88 0.04
C PRO A 57 6.65 18.24 0.53
N ARG A 58 5.75 18.86 -0.22
CA ARG A 58 5.15 20.14 0.09
C ARG A 58 3.71 19.95 0.54
N LEU A 59 3.40 20.39 1.76
CA LEU A 59 2.04 20.40 2.28
C LEU A 59 1.15 21.32 1.41
N ILE A 60 0.01 20.81 1.00
CA ILE A 60 -1.01 21.56 0.25
C ILE A 60 -2.10 22.05 1.20
N SER A 61 -2.62 21.15 2.03
CA SER A 61 -3.67 21.47 3.01
C SER A 61 -3.65 20.45 4.15
N LYS A 62 -4.12 20.88 5.33
CA LYS A 62 -4.26 20.05 6.53
C LYS A 62 -5.61 20.27 7.21
N GLN A 63 -6.69 20.34 6.42
CA GLN A 63 -8.03 20.64 6.89
C GLN A 63 -8.95 19.43 6.95
N PHE A 64 -8.40 18.23 6.81
CA PHE A 64 -9.15 16.99 6.70
C PHE A 64 -9.13 16.22 8.02
N THR A 65 -9.94 15.17 8.12
CA THR A 65 -9.90 14.26 9.27
C THR A 65 -9.03 13.05 8.98
N PHE A 66 -9.19 12.41 7.82
CA PHE A 66 -8.34 11.31 7.38
C PHE A 66 -8.44 11.16 5.86
N THR A 67 -7.34 11.47 5.18
CA THR A 67 -7.28 11.49 3.72
C THR A 67 -6.83 10.15 3.17
N GLU A 68 -7.53 9.68 2.12
CA GLU A 68 -7.33 8.38 1.51
C GLU A 68 -7.54 8.39 -0.01
N GLY A 69 -7.37 7.23 -0.62
CA GLY A 69 -7.76 6.78 -1.94
C GLY A 69 -7.61 7.77 -3.09
N PRO A 70 -6.44 8.35 -3.35
CA PRO A 70 -6.30 9.33 -4.42
C PRO A 70 -6.34 8.65 -5.78
N ALA A 71 -7.11 9.22 -6.70
CA ALA A 71 -7.22 8.82 -8.10
C ALA A 71 -7.04 10.03 -9.02
N VAL A 72 -6.56 9.79 -10.23
CA VAL A 72 -6.26 10.85 -11.19
C VAL A 72 -7.12 10.72 -12.44
N ASP A 73 -7.78 11.80 -12.87
CA ASP A 73 -8.55 11.84 -14.11
C ASP A 73 -7.63 12.02 -15.34
N LYS A 74 -8.19 11.88 -16.55
CA LYS A 74 -7.44 12.04 -17.81
C LYS A 74 -6.77 13.41 -17.99
N LYS A 75 -7.24 14.45 -17.30
CA LYS A 75 -6.71 15.81 -17.36
C LYS A 75 -5.57 16.05 -16.38
N GLY A 76 -5.38 15.14 -15.42
CA GLY A 76 -4.37 15.26 -14.36
C GLY A 76 -4.90 15.81 -13.06
N ASN A 77 -6.21 16.07 -12.95
CA ASN A 77 -6.80 16.44 -11.69
C ASN A 77 -6.84 15.21 -10.77
N ILE A 78 -6.63 15.44 -9.49
CA ILE A 78 -6.59 14.41 -8.47
C ILE A 78 -7.86 14.50 -7.64
N PHE A 79 -8.46 13.33 -7.40
CA PHE A 79 -9.62 13.17 -6.51
C PHE A 79 -9.17 12.30 -5.35
N PHE A 80 -9.57 12.63 -4.14
CA PHE A 80 -9.21 11.88 -2.94
C PHE A 80 -10.33 11.93 -1.93
N THR A 81 -10.36 11.00 -1.01
CA THR A 81 -11.39 10.89 0.01
C THR A 81 -10.93 11.54 1.32
N ASP A 82 -11.87 12.15 2.01
CA ASP A 82 -11.81 12.46 3.44
C ASP A 82 -12.88 11.60 4.10
N GLN A 83 -12.51 10.35 4.36
CA GLN A 83 -13.42 9.26 4.68
C GLN A 83 -14.32 9.56 5.89
N PRO A 84 -13.79 10.04 7.05
CA PRO A 84 -14.64 10.33 8.21
C PRO A 84 -15.63 11.47 7.97
N ASN A 85 -15.30 12.41 7.08
CA ASN A 85 -16.16 13.54 6.72
C ASN A 85 -17.10 13.25 5.55
N ASP A 86 -17.11 12.00 5.05
CA ASP A 86 -17.97 11.53 3.96
C ASP A 86 -17.87 12.38 2.70
N LYS A 87 -16.63 12.76 2.31
CA LYS A 87 -16.37 13.65 1.17
C LYS A 87 -15.37 13.07 0.20
N ILE A 88 -15.60 13.37 -1.08
CA ILE A 88 -14.57 13.30 -2.11
C ILE A 88 -14.17 14.73 -2.48
N TRP A 89 -12.89 15.00 -2.41
CA TRP A 89 -12.28 16.27 -2.79
C TRP A 89 -11.63 16.16 -4.16
N LYS A 90 -11.46 17.31 -4.81
CA LYS A 90 -10.72 17.46 -6.05
C LYS A 90 -9.62 18.50 -5.87
N TYR A 91 -8.39 18.13 -6.24
CA TYR A 91 -7.26 19.01 -6.41
C TYR A 91 -6.97 19.11 -7.91
N ASP A 92 -7.21 20.26 -8.52
CA ASP A 92 -7.11 20.41 -9.97
C ASP A 92 -5.67 20.73 -10.44
N ILE A 93 -5.45 20.69 -11.75
CA ILE A 93 -4.14 20.96 -12.36
C ILE A 93 -3.65 22.40 -12.15
N ASN A 94 -4.50 23.34 -11.74
CA ASN A 94 -4.18 24.71 -11.40
C ASN A 94 -3.86 24.90 -9.91
N GLY A 95 -3.95 23.81 -9.13
CA GLY A 95 -3.69 23.81 -7.70
C GLY A 95 -4.87 24.25 -6.85
N GLN A 96 -6.09 24.23 -7.38
CA GLN A 96 -7.30 24.58 -6.64
C GLN A 96 -7.91 23.34 -5.97
N LEU A 97 -8.23 23.50 -4.70
CA LEU A 97 -8.90 22.48 -3.88
C LEU A 97 -10.39 22.80 -3.78
N SER A 98 -11.23 21.82 -4.07
CA SER A 98 -12.70 21.95 -3.99
C SER A 98 -13.35 20.62 -3.60
N VAL A 99 -14.54 20.69 -2.98
CA VAL A 99 -15.34 19.49 -2.74
C VAL A 99 -15.94 19.03 -4.07
N PHE A 100 -15.60 17.80 -4.47
CA PHE A 100 -16.24 17.18 -5.62
C PHE A 100 -17.60 16.60 -5.25
N MET A 101 -17.68 15.88 -4.12
CA MET A 101 -18.92 15.22 -3.70
C MET A 101 -19.03 15.17 -2.18
N ASP A 102 -20.18 15.58 -1.65
CA ASP A 102 -20.64 15.29 -0.31
C ASP A 102 -21.46 13.99 -0.31
N LYS A 103 -21.54 13.31 0.83
CA LYS A 103 -22.24 12.01 0.97
C LYS A 103 -21.73 10.97 -0.03
N ALA A 104 -20.43 10.82 -0.01
CA ALA A 104 -19.70 9.91 -0.90
C ALA A 104 -19.69 8.44 -0.41
N GLY A 105 -20.54 8.09 0.57
CA GLY A 105 -20.61 6.76 1.18
C GLY A 105 -19.36 6.43 2.00
N ARG A 106 -18.74 7.46 2.60
CA ARG A 106 -17.44 7.34 3.32
C ARG A 106 -16.45 6.49 2.55
N SER A 107 -16.38 6.77 1.23
CA SER A 107 -15.50 6.01 0.35
C SER A 107 -14.06 6.06 0.82
N ASN A 108 -13.33 4.94 0.60
CA ASN A 108 -11.90 4.81 0.83
C ASN A 108 -11.16 4.91 -0.52
N GLY A 109 -10.76 3.81 -1.14
CA GLY A 109 -10.07 3.80 -2.41
C GLY A 109 -10.91 4.30 -3.58
N LEU A 110 -10.25 4.99 -4.51
CA LEU A 110 -10.85 5.52 -5.74
C LEU A 110 -10.02 5.10 -6.95
N TYR A 111 -10.68 4.95 -8.11
CA TYR A 111 -10.01 4.74 -9.39
C TYR A 111 -10.87 5.23 -10.56
N PHE A 112 -10.27 5.86 -11.58
CA PHE A 112 -11.02 6.24 -12.78
C PHE A 112 -11.07 5.11 -13.80
N ASP A 113 -12.27 4.80 -14.28
CA ASP A 113 -12.43 3.91 -15.43
C ASP A 113 -12.09 4.62 -16.76
N LYS A 114 -11.99 3.86 -17.85
CA LYS A 114 -11.70 4.42 -19.18
C LYS A 114 -12.76 5.38 -19.70
N LYS A 115 -13.97 5.36 -19.16
CA LYS A 115 -15.07 6.26 -19.53
C LYS A 115 -15.05 7.56 -18.74
N GLY A 116 -14.22 7.65 -17.70
CA GLY A 116 -14.11 8.80 -16.81
C GLY A 116 -15.08 8.74 -15.63
N ASN A 117 -15.67 7.57 -15.36
CA ASN A 117 -16.40 7.39 -14.11
C ASN A 117 -15.40 7.11 -12.99
N LEU A 118 -15.70 7.63 -11.81
CA LEU A 118 -14.93 7.38 -10.59
C LEU A 118 -15.50 6.14 -9.90
N ILE A 119 -14.71 5.08 -9.86
CA ILE A 119 -15.03 3.88 -9.09
C ILE A 119 -14.62 4.13 -7.66
N ALA A 120 -15.48 3.80 -6.70
CA ALA A 120 -15.30 4.12 -5.29
C ALA A 120 -15.64 2.94 -4.39
N CYS A 121 -14.75 2.65 -3.46
CA CYS A 121 -14.97 1.71 -2.35
C CYS A 121 -15.83 2.38 -1.28
N ALA A 122 -17.17 2.31 -1.42
CA ALA A 122 -18.14 2.98 -0.54
C ALA A 122 -18.28 2.22 0.78
N ASP A 123 -17.36 2.48 1.70
CA ASP A 123 -17.14 1.74 2.95
C ASP A 123 -18.36 1.78 3.90
N GLU A 124 -19.05 2.92 3.99
CA GLU A 124 -20.25 3.05 4.83
C GLU A 124 -21.34 2.03 4.46
N HIS A 125 -21.45 1.72 3.17
CA HIS A 125 -22.45 0.80 2.64
C HIS A 125 -21.89 -0.59 2.32
N ASN A 126 -20.57 -0.79 2.50
CA ASN A 126 -19.86 -2.02 2.11
C ASN A 126 -20.05 -2.38 0.63
N GLN A 127 -20.03 -1.37 -0.24
CA GLN A 127 -20.39 -1.46 -1.65
C GLN A 127 -19.27 -0.96 -2.55
N LEU A 128 -19.33 -1.34 -3.81
CA LEU A 128 -18.56 -0.72 -4.88
C LEU A 128 -19.46 0.15 -5.72
N TRP A 129 -19.12 1.41 -5.87
CA TRP A 129 -19.88 2.38 -6.66
C TRP A 129 -19.14 2.80 -7.92
N SER A 130 -19.90 3.19 -8.95
CA SER A 130 -19.45 3.98 -10.10
C SER A 130 -20.14 5.34 -10.05
N ILE A 131 -19.34 6.40 -9.96
CA ILE A 131 -19.81 7.78 -9.87
C ILE A 131 -19.51 8.46 -11.21
N SER A 132 -20.56 8.90 -11.93
CA SER A 132 -20.38 9.61 -13.19
C SER A 132 -19.79 11.02 -12.97
N PRO A 133 -19.26 11.69 -14.03
CA PRO A 133 -18.84 13.09 -13.94
C PRO A 133 -19.94 14.04 -13.41
N GLU A 134 -21.22 13.70 -13.65
CA GLU A 134 -22.40 14.42 -13.16
C GLU A 134 -22.80 14.00 -11.73
N LYS A 135 -21.93 13.22 -11.07
CA LYS A 135 -22.10 12.75 -9.67
C LYS A 135 -23.29 11.76 -9.49
N LYS A 136 -23.72 11.11 -10.56
CA LYS A 136 -24.72 10.04 -10.47
C LYS A 136 -24.07 8.75 -10.01
N ILE A 137 -24.58 8.17 -8.94
CA ILE A 137 -24.11 6.90 -8.38
C ILE A 137 -24.82 5.73 -9.08
N THR A 138 -24.02 4.72 -9.46
CA THR A 138 -24.47 3.40 -9.87
C THR A 138 -23.79 2.38 -8.97
N VAL A 139 -24.55 1.58 -8.24
CA VAL A 139 -24.01 0.49 -7.42
C VAL A 139 -23.58 -0.65 -8.34
N LEU A 140 -22.26 -0.89 -8.42
CA LEU A 140 -21.68 -1.97 -9.20
C LEU A 140 -21.79 -3.31 -8.46
N LEU A 141 -21.54 -3.28 -7.15
CA LEU A 141 -21.59 -4.43 -6.27
C LEU A 141 -22.21 -4.02 -4.94
N LYS A 142 -23.24 -4.73 -4.54
CA LYS A 142 -23.99 -4.47 -3.30
C LYS A 142 -23.59 -5.41 -2.17
N ASP A 143 -23.42 -6.67 -2.48
CA ASP A 143 -23.16 -7.75 -1.52
C ASP A 143 -22.55 -8.97 -2.23
N LEU A 144 -22.11 -9.95 -1.47
CA LEU A 144 -21.72 -11.27 -1.95
C LEU A 144 -22.73 -12.32 -1.45
N ASN A 145 -23.64 -12.74 -2.33
CA ASN A 145 -24.68 -13.73 -2.01
C ASN A 145 -25.53 -13.34 -0.78
N GLY A 146 -25.92 -12.08 -0.70
CA GLY A 146 -26.71 -11.52 0.40
C GLY A 146 -25.95 -11.19 1.67
N LYS A 147 -24.63 -11.39 1.70
CA LYS A 147 -23.75 -11.01 2.80
C LYS A 147 -23.01 -9.72 2.47
N LEU A 148 -22.92 -8.79 3.42
CA LEU A 148 -22.16 -7.57 3.24
C LEU A 148 -20.66 -7.89 3.06
N LEU A 149 -20.00 -7.14 2.18
CA LEU A 149 -18.55 -7.13 2.11
C LEU A 149 -17.96 -6.67 3.46
N ASN A 150 -16.69 -6.99 3.71
CA ASN A 150 -16.02 -6.59 4.94
C ASN A 150 -15.92 -5.07 5.07
N GLY A 151 -15.55 -4.42 4.00
CA GLY A 151 -15.40 -2.99 3.80
C GLY A 151 -14.41 -2.77 2.67
N PRO A 152 -14.89 -2.73 1.39
CA PRO A 152 -13.99 -2.50 0.27
C PRO A 152 -13.05 -1.34 0.56
N ASN A 153 -11.74 -1.60 0.45
CA ASN A 153 -10.73 -0.64 0.88
C ASN A 153 -10.06 0.02 -0.33
N ASP A 154 -9.36 -0.74 -1.15
CA ASP A 154 -8.68 -0.20 -2.33
C ASP A 154 -8.97 -1.03 -3.57
N LEU A 155 -8.71 -0.47 -4.75
CA LEU A 155 -9.07 -1.10 -6.01
C LEU A 155 -8.13 -0.74 -7.17
N TRP A 156 -8.02 -1.65 -8.13
CA TRP A 156 -7.37 -1.41 -9.41
C TRP A 156 -8.25 -1.89 -10.57
N VAL A 157 -8.35 -1.09 -11.63
CA VAL A 157 -9.15 -1.43 -12.81
C VAL A 157 -8.25 -1.86 -13.95
N ASP A 158 -8.43 -3.07 -14.45
CA ASP A 158 -7.64 -3.63 -15.54
C ASP A 158 -7.96 -3.01 -16.91
N ALA A 159 -7.14 -3.31 -17.90
CA ALA A 159 -7.33 -2.80 -19.26
C ALA A 159 -8.64 -3.25 -19.93
N LYS A 160 -9.24 -4.36 -19.46
CA LYS A 160 -10.53 -4.89 -19.94
C LYS A 160 -11.72 -4.26 -19.23
N GLY A 161 -11.49 -3.53 -18.13
CA GLY A 161 -12.48 -2.89 -17.27
C GLY A 161 -13.01 -3.81 -16.19
N GLY A 162 -12.33 -4.89 -15.87
CA GLY A 162 -12.52 -5.67 -14.65
C GLY A 162 -11.88 -4.96 -13.46
N ILE A 163 -12.36 -5.22 -12.26
CA ILE A 163 -11.98 -4.50 -11.04
C ILE A 163 -11.46 -5.48 -10.01
N TYR A 164 -10.21 -5.30 -9.58
CA TYR A 164 -9.66 -5.97 -8.41
C TYR A 164 -9.92 -5.13 -7.18
N ILE A 165 -10.33 -5.76 -6.08
CA ILE A 165 -10.79 -5.08 -4.86
C ILE A 165 -10.19 -5.80 -3.66
N THR A 166 -9.62 -5.04 -2.73
CA THR A 166 -9.25 -5.54 -1.41
C THR A 166 -10.40 -5.33 -0.44
N ASP A 167 -10.70 -6.34 0.37
CA ASP A 167 -11.86 -6.32 1.27
C ASP A 167 -11.47 -6.70 2.72
N PRO A 168 -10.61 -5.87 3.37
CA PRO A 168 -10.26 -6.05 4.77
C PRO A 168 -11.39 -5.63 5.69
N TYR A 169 -11.42 -6.17 6.92
CA TYR A 169 -12.35 -5.73 7.94
C TYR A 169 -11.69 -4.73 8.89
N TYR A 170 -12.19 -3.50 8.85
CA TYR A 170 -11.90 -2.45 9.83
C TYR A 170 -13.21 -2.05 10.49
N GLN A 171 -13.43 -2.38 11.77
CA GLN A 171 -14.64 -1.96 12.48
C GLN A 171 -14.78 -0.44 12.42
N ARG A 172 -15.94 0.02 11.95
CA ARG A 172 -16.27 1.44 11.87
C ARG A 172 -17.32 1.81 12.89
N ASP A 173 -17.21 3.02 13.46
CA ASP A 173 -18.16 3.52 14.47
C ASP A 173 -19.53 3.77 13.87
N TYR A 174 -19.60 4.13 12.60
CA TYR A 174 -20.84 4.35 11.86
C TYR A 174 -21.54 3.07 11.38
N TRP A 175 -20.94 1.88 11.57
CA TRP A 175 -21.61 0.61 11.30
C TRP A 175 -22.36 0.09 12.50
N THR A 176 -23.58 -0.40 12.27
CA THR A 176 -24.35 -1.11 13.31
C THR A 176 -23.81 -2.51 13.61
N ARG A 177 -23.27 -3.19 12.59
CA ARG A 177 -22.63 -4.50 12.74
C ARG A 177 -21.33 -4.40 13.56
N LYS A 178 -21.03 -5.43 14.34
CA LYS A 178 -19.82 -5.50 15.20
C LYS A 178 -18.88 -6.66 14.83
N LYS A 179 -19.16 -7.37 13.74
CA LYS A 179 -18.35 -8.45 13.20
C LYS A 179 -18.56 -8.54 11.68
N PRO A 180 -17.61 -9.17 10.95
CA PRO A 180 -17.77 -9.40 9.51
C PRO A 180 -18.90 -10.43 9.25
N ASP A 181 -19.53 -10.31 8.08
CA ASP A 181 -20.49 -11.31 7.57
C ASP A 181 -19.77 -12.43 6.80
N LEU A 182 -18.60 -12.11 6.25
CA LEU A 182 -17.79 -13.02 5.44
C LEU A 182 -16.65 -13.62 6.27
N GLU A 183 -16.28 -14.84 5.96
CA GLU A 183 -15.09 -15.47 6.52
C GLU A 183 -13.83 -14.99 5.80
N GLY A 184 -12.83 -14.60 6.60
CA GLY A 184 -11.54 -14.13 6.12
C GLY A 184 -11.61 -12.77 5.44
N GLN A 185 -10.46 -12.28 5.07
CA GLN A 185 -10.25 -11.00 4.39
C GLN A 185 -9.63 -11.32 3.04
N LYS A 186 -10.25 -10.87 1.95
CA LYS A 186 -9.96 -11.42 0.63
C LYS A 186 -9.69 -10.35 -0.40
N VAL A 187 -9.08 -10.77 -1.49
CA VAL A 187 -9.00 -10.01 -2.72
C VAL A 187 -9.98 -10.62 -3.71
N TYR A 188 -10.79 -9.77 -4.29
CA TYR A 188 -11.79 -10.18 -5.27
C TYR A 188 -11.50 -9.58 -6.65
N TYR A 189 -11.97 -10.25 -7.68
CA TYR A 189 -12.06 -9.73 -9.04
C TYR A 189 -13.52 -9.65 -9.47
N LEU A 190 -13.96 -8.49 -9.89
CA LEU A 190 -15.26 -8.25 -10.51
C LEU A 190 -15.06 -8.13 -12.02
N PRO A 191 -15.41 -9.14 -12.81
CA PRO A 191 -15.30 -9.05 -14.26
C PRO A 191 -16.23 -7.96 -14.81
N LYS A 192 -15.81 -7.26 -15.85
CA LYS A 192 -16.56 -6.17 -16.46
C LYS A 192 -17.99 -6.56 -16.79
N GLY A 193 -18.96 -5.79 -16.29
CA GLY A 193 -20.38 -5.98 -16.54
C GLY A 193 -21.00 -7.19 -15.82
N LYS A 194 -20.25 -7.87 -14.97
CA LYS A 194 -20.77 -8.93 -14.10
C LYS A 194 -21.14 -8.35 -12.73
N LYS A 195 -21.88 -9.13 -11.96
CA LYS A 195 -22.20 -8.85 -10.55
C LYS A 195 -21.65 -9.92 -9.60
N GLU A 196 -21.02 -10.93 -10.15
CA GLU A 196 -20.46 -12.04 -9.42
C GLU A 196 -18.97 -11.81 -9.21
N LEU A 197 -18.54 -11.87 -7.96
CA LEU A 197 -17.15 -11.77 -7.56
C LEU A 197 -16.42 -13.12 -7.71
N ILE A 198 -15.20 -13.05 -8.18
CA ILE A 198 -14.27 -14.15 -8.16
C ILE A 198 -13.28 -13.92 -7.01
N ILE A 199 -13.13 -14.86 -6.08
CA ILE A 199 -12.08 -14.82 -5.08
C ILE A 199 -10.76 -15.11 -5.80
N VAL A 200 -9.79 -14.18 -5.69
CA VAL A 200 -8.49 -14.31 -6.37
C VAL A 200 -7.31 -14.45 -5.40
N ALA A 201 -7.49 -14.03 -4.13
CA ALA A 201 -6.60 -14.37 -3.03
C ALA A 201 -7.40 -14.39 -1.71
N ASP A 202 -7.19 -15.41 -0.86
CA ASP A 202 -7.94 -15.63 0.39
C ASP A 202 -7.05 -16.04 1.58
N ASP A 203 -5.74 -15.97 1.40
CA ASP A 203 -4.73 -16.39 2.37
C ASP A 203 -3.87 -15.23 2.90
N LEU A 204 -4.34 -13.98 2.72
CA LEU A 204 -3.75 -12.78 3.30
C LEU A 204 -4.39 -12.48 4.65
N LYS A 205 -3.61 -11.91 5.57
CA LYS A 205 -4.13 -11.51 6.89
C LYS A 205 -5.06 -10.30 6.79
N LYS A 206 -4.61 -9.26 6.08
CA LYS A 206 -5.36 -8.02 5.86
C LYS A 206 -4.94 -7.35 4.56
N PRO A 207 -5.51 -7.77 3.41
CA PRO A 207 -5.20 -7.14 2.13
C PRO A 207 -5.64 -5.68 2.14
N ASN A 208 -4.77 -4.77 1.64
CA ASN A 208 -5.05 -3.34 1.60
C ASN A 208 -4.61 -2.76 0.26
N GLY A 209 -3.48 -2.06 0.15
CA GLY A 209 -3.04 -1.46 -1.10
C GLY A 209 -2.96 -2.47 -2.26
N ILE A 210 -3.35 -2.02 -3.45
CA ILE A 210 -3.40 -2.85 -4.64
C ILE A 210 -3.07 -2.03 -5.89
N VAL A 211 -2.21 -2.55 -6.75
CA VAL A 211 -1.89 -1.92 -8.05
C VAL A 211 -1.49 -2.97 -9.08
N GLY A 212 -1.97 -2.83 -10.30
CA GLY A 212 -1.57 -3.66 -11.43
C GLY A 212 -0.59 -2.95 -12.35
N THR A 213 0.19 -3.75 -13.10
CA THR A 213 1.05 -3.21 -14.16
C THR A 213 0.23 -2.72 -15.36
N PRO A 214 0.70 -1.68 -16.09
CA PRO A 214 -0.04 -1.12 -17.23
C PRO A 214 -0.33 -2.14 -18.35
N ASP A 215 0.56 -3.13 -18.50
CA ASP A 215 0.39 -4.21 -19.48
C ASP A 215 -0.61 -5.29 -19.04
N GLY A 216 -1.12 -5.18 -17.80
CA GLY A 216 -2.08 -6.11 -17.22
C GLY A 216 -1.53 -7.49 -16.91
N LYS A 217 -0.20 -7.66 -16.82
CA LYS A 217 0.42 -8.97 -16.56
C LYS A 217 0.53 -9.28 -15.07
N TYR A 218 0.76 -8.28 -14.24
CA TYR A 218 1.02 -8.46 -12.82
C TYR A 218 0.10 -7.61 -11.96
N LEU A 219 -0.24 -8.15 -10.81
CA LEU A 219 -0.93 -7.45 -9.72
C LEU A 219 -0.06 -7.50 -8.47
N PHE A 220 0.11 -6.37 -7.82
CA PHE A 220 0.72 -6.27 -6.50
C PHE A 220 -0.37 -6.07 -5.47
N VAL A 221 -0.31 -6.82 -4.37
CA VAL A 221 -1.24 -6.73 -3.25
C VAL A 221 -0.46 -6.69 -1.95
N ALA A 222 -0.71 -5.68 -1.14
CA ALA A 222 -0.14 -5.57 0.18
C ALA A 222 -1.01 -6.30 1.22
N ASP A 223 -0.38 -7.11 2.04
CA ASP A 223 -0.89 -7.63 3.30
C ASP A 223 -0.35 -6.76 4.44
N ILE A 224 -1.11 -5.73 4.82
CA ILE A 224 -0.63 -4.72 5.77
C ILE A 224 -0.36 -5.33 7.15
N GLU A 225 -1.21 -6.25 7.62
CA GLU A 225 -1.02 -6.92 8.91
C GLU A 225 0.03 -8.03 8.84
N GLY A 226 0.18 -8.66 7.68
CA GLY A 226 1.25 -9.61 7.40
C GLY A 226 2.62 -8.96 7.21
N ASN A 227 2.66 -7.62 7.08
CA ASN A 227 3.85 -6.82 6.75
C ASN A 227 4.58 -7.34 5.51
N LYS A 228 3.81 -7.65 4.45
CA LYS A 228 4.31 -8.20 3.20
C LYS A 228 3.56 -7.61 2.01
N THR A 229 4.23 -7.53 0.88
CA THR A 229 3.59 -7.26 -0.41
C THR A 229 3.90 -8.41 -1.34
N TYR A 230 2.88 -8.90 -2.04
CA TYR A 230 2.99 -10.01 -2.97
C TYR A 230 2.77 -9.53 -4.41
N LYS A 231 3.46 -10.18 -5.33
CA LYS A 231 3.30 -10.05 -6.78
C LYS A 231 2.63 -11.32 -7.31
N TYR A 232 1.60 -11.14 -8.11
CA TYR A 232 0.85 -12.22 -8.77
C TYR A 232 0.89 -12.03 -10.27
N GLU A 233 0.83 -13.12 -11.03
CA GLU A 233 0.51 -13.08 -12.45
C GLU A 233 -0.99 -13.10 -12.67
N ILE A 234 -1.47 -12.24 -13.57
CA ILE A 234 -2.88 -12.16 -13.97
C ILE A 234 -3.12 -13.07 -15.17
N LYS A 235 -4.06 -14.01 -15.03
CA LYS A 235 -4.52 -14.86 -16.13
C LYS A 235 -5.53 -14.14 -17.03
N ALA A 236 -5.80 -14.74 -18.19
CA ALA A 236 -6.73 -14.18 -19.18
C ALA A 236 -8.17 -14.01 -18.65
N ASP A 237 -8.59 -14.84 -17.69
CA ASP A 237 -9.88 -14.80 -17.02
C ASP A 237 -9.94 -13.86 -15.81
N GLY A 238 -8.83 -13.21 -15.45
CA GLY A 238 -8.68 -12.33 -14.30
C GLY A 238 -8.31 -13.03 -13.01
N THR A 239 -8.20 -14.36 -12.98
CA THR A 239 -7.69 -15.08 -11.81
C THR A 239 -6.19 -14.88 -11.65
N LEU A 240 -5.68 -15.07 -10.43
CA LEU A 240 -4.28 -14.87 -10.09
C LEU A 240 -3.54 -16.21 -9.99
N THR A 241 -2.26 -16.18 -10.31
CA THR A 241 -1.35 -17.32 -10.19
C THR A 241 0.06 -16.86 -9.84
N ASN A 242 0.99 -17.80 -9.64
CA ASN A 242 2.42 -17.53 -9.44
C ASN A 242 2.71 -16.46 -8.37
N ARG A 243 2.04 -16.57 -7.19
CA ARG A 243 2.30 -15.67 -6.08
C ARG A 243 3.77 -15.71 -5.66
N GLN A 244 4.40 -14.56 -5.63
CA GLN A 244 5.76 -14.35 -5.18
C GLN A 244 5.79 -13.28 -4.08
N LEU A 245 6.63 -13.44 -3.07
CA LEU A 245 6.94 -12.36 -2.14
C LEU A 245 7.69 -11.28 -2.90
N PHE A 246 7.12 -10.08 -2.97
CA PHE A 246 7.77 -8.93 -3.59
C PHE A 246 8.68 -8.21 -2.59
N THR A 247 8.18 -7.95 -1.38
CA THR A 247 8.96 -7.36 -0.28
C THR A 247 8.35 -7.70 1.08
N GLU A 248 9.19 -7.73 2.12
CA GLU A 248 8.77 -7.85 3.53
C GLU A 248 8.35 -6.49 4.11
N LYS A 249 7.41 -5.84 3.41
CA LYS A 249 6.78 -4.60 3.82
C LYS A 249 5.32 -4.61 3.35
N GLY A 250 4.41 -4.37 4.31
CA GLY A 250 3.01 -4.08 4.01
C GLY A 250 2.83 -2.65 3.51
N SER A 251 1.64 -2.34 3.03
CA SER A 251 1.28 -1.00 2.58
C SER A 251 -0.20 -0.72 2.84
N ASP A 252 -0.52 0.51 3.14
CA ASP A 252 -1.90 1.00 3.09
C ASP A 252 -2.30 1.19 1.62
N GLY A 253 -1.89 2.25 0.95
CA GLY A 253 -2.08 2.42 -0.48
C GLY A 253 -0.81 2.16 -1.29
N MET A 254 -0.92 2.12 -2.61
CA MET A 254 0.24 1.96 -3.49
C MET A 254 0.01 2.53 -4.89
N THR A 255 1.12 2.84 -5.57
CA THR A 255 1.11 3.24 -6.98
C THR A 255 2.34 2.70 -7.71
N ILE A 256 2.36 2.88 -9.04
CA ILE A 256 3.45 2.43 -9.92
C ILE A 256 3.85 3.55 -10.88
N ASP A 257 5.14 3.67 -11.18
CA ASP A 257 5.65 4.61 -12.18
C ASP A 257 5.92 3.95 -13.55
N ASN A 258 6.31 4.76 -14.50
CA ASN A 258 6.60 4.34 -15.87
C ASN A 258 7.91 3.54 -16.03
N GLN A 259 8.69 3.38 -14.98
CA GLN A 259 9.85 2.49 -14.91
C GLN A 259 9.50 1.16 -14.22
N GLY A 260 8.25 1.02 -13.76
CA GLY A 260 7.77 -0.17 -13.03
C GLY A 260 8.13 -0.16 -11.56
N ASN A 261 8.61 0.97 -11.01
CA ASN A 261 8.86 1.05 -9.58
C ASN A 261 7.54 1.12 -8.82
N ILE A 262 7.47 0.39 -7.70
CA ILE A 262 6.30 0.28 -6.83
C ILE A 262 6.51 1.17 -5.61
N TYR A 263 5.50 1.98 -5.31
CA TYR A 263 5.47 2.91 -4.19
C TYR A 263 4.52 2.36 -3.14
N LEU A 264 5.00 2.19 -1.92
CA LEU A 264 4.25 1.68 -0.77
C LEU A 264 4.12 2.77 0.28
N THR A 265 2.95 2.88 0.91
CA THR A 265 2.66 3.87 1.97
C THR A 265 2.57 3.23 3.36
N GLY A 266 2.53 4.09 4.39
CA GLY A 266 2.51 3.72 5.80
C GLY A 266 3.31 4.71 6.64
N ASN A 267 4.52 4.37 7.06
CA ASN A 267 5.46 5.32 7.66
C ASN A 267 6.23 6.05 6.54
N GLY A 268 5.60 7.05 5.94
CA GLY A 268 6.10 7.71 4.74
C GLY A 268 5.85 6.89 3.46
N VAL A 269 6.68 7.11 2.44
CA VAL A 269 6.59 6.43 1.14
C VAL A 269 7.88 5.66 0.87
N PHE A 270 7.77 4.36 0.65
CA PHE A 270 8.88 3.49 0.27
C PHE A 270 8.80 3.19 -1.22
N ILE A 271 9.91 3.30 -1.94
CA ILE A 271 9.99 3.05 -3.38
C ILE A 271 10.85 1.81 -3.61
N PHE A 272 10.31 0.86 -4.37
CA PHE A 272 10.98 -0.38 -4.73
C PHE A 272 11.09 -0.50 -6.26
N ASN A 273 12.20 -1.05 -6.73
CA ASN A 273 12.31 -1.39 -8.15
C ASN A 273 11.45 -2.62 -8.50
N PRO A 274 11.29 -3.00 -9.81
CA PRO A 274 10.47 -4.14 -10.22
C PRO A 274 10.87 -5.48 -9.60
N GLU A 275 12.12 -5.61 -9.13
CA GLU A 275 12.68 -6.80 -8.47
C GLU A 275 12.47 -6.80 -6.95
N GLY A 276 11.82 -5.77 -6.37
CA GLY A 276 11.54 -5.69 -4.94
C GLY A 276 12.71 -5.14 -4.10
N LYS A 277 13.75 -4.58 -4.72
CA LYS A 277 14.83 -3.90 -4.01
C LYS A 277 14.40 -2.47 -3.67
N GLN A 278 14.52 -2.09 -2.40
CA GLN A 278 14.22 -0.71 -1.97
C GLN A 278 15.22 0.29 -2.59
N LEU A 279 14.67 1.31 -3.25
CA LEU A 279 15.43 2.41 -3.86
C LEU A 279 15.47 3.65 -2.97
N SER A 280 14.34 3.97 -2.30
CA SER A 280 14.22 5.21 -1.53
C SER A 280 13.19 5.07 -0.40
N HIS A 281 13.27 5.99 0.55
CA HIS A 281 12.25 6.25 1.56
C HIS A 281 12.04 7.75 1.64
N ILE A 282 10.81 8.20 1.43
CA ILE A 282 10.40 9.60 1.53
C ILE A 282 9.67 9.78 2.85
N GLU A 283 10.23 10.55 3.74
CA GLU A 283 9.60 10.90 5.02
C GLU A 283 8.46 11.89 4.80
N ILE A 284 7.32 11.63 5.43
CA ILE A 284 6.17 12.52 5.48
C ILE A 284 5.94 12.88 6.96
N PRO A 285 5.78 14.16 7.30
CA PRO A 285 5.72 14.60 8.70
C PRO A 285 4.39 14.29 9.40
N GLU A 286 3.56 13.43 8.81
CA GLU A 286 2.30 12.97 9.38
C GLU A 286 2.47 11.62 10.08
N LYS A 287 1.56 11.35 11.01
CA LYS A 287 1.56 10.10 11.78
C LYS A 287 1.43 8.86 10.90
N TRP A 288 0.68 8.98 9.80
CA TRP A 288 0.41 7.89 8.86
C TRP A 288 0.24 8.42 7.45
N THR A 289 0.85 7.76 6.48
CA THR A 289 0.65 8.01 5.05
C THR A 289 -0.34 6.96 4.56
N GLY A 290 -1.57 7.38 4.23
CA GLY A 290 -2.64 6.47 3.81
C GLY A 290 -2.42 5.97 2.39
N ASN A 291 -2.43 6.87 1.41
CA ASN A 291 -2.42 6.43 0.03
C ASN A 291 -1.66 7.41 -0.89
N ILE A 292 -1.54 7.08 -2.18
CA ILE A 292 -0.64 7.77 -3.09
C ILE A 292 -1.05 7.57 -4.54
N CYS A 293 -0.94 8.62 -5.37
CA CYS A 293 -1.06 8.50 -6.82
C CYS A 293 -0.15 9.50 -7.55
N PHE A 294 0.10 9.26 -8.82
CA PHE A 294 0.70 10.27 -9.69
C PHE A 294 -0.39 11.13 -10.33
N GLY A 295 -0.22 12.44 -10.29
CA GLY A 295 -1.13 13.42 -10.87
C GLY A 295 -0.41 14.57 -11.58
N GLY A 296 -1.14 15.66 -11.82
CA GLY A 296 -0.67 16.79 -12.60
C GLY A 296 -0.75 16.53 -14.10
N LYS A 297 -0.60 17.59 -14.89
CA LYS A 297 -0.74 17.56 -16.36
C LYS A 297 0.17 16.52 -17.03
N ASN A 298 1.38 16.35 -16.50
CA ASN A 298 2.40 15.46 -17.05
C ASN A 298 2.49 14.12 -16.30
N ARG A 299 1.66 13.86 -15.27
CA ARG A 299 1.78 12.69 -14.38
C ARG A 299 3.09 12.62 -13.61
N ASP A 300 3.77 13.71 -13.39
CA ASP A 300 5.08 13.82 -12.73
C ASP A 300 5.00 14.45 -11.33
N GLN A 301 3.79 14.54 -10.78
CA GLN A 301 3.54 14.97 -9.41
C GLN A 301 3.05 13.78 -8.58
N LEU A 302 3.83 13.38 -7.61
CA LEU A 302 3.41 12.39 -6.62
C LEU A 302 2.50 13.08 -5.61
N PHE A 303 1.22 12.73 -5.59
CA PHE A 303 0.24 13.21 -4.64
C PHE A 303 0.10 12.19 -3.52
N ILE A 304 0.17 12.66 -2.29
CA ILE A 304 0.26 11.82 -1.10
C ILE A 304 -0.84 12.25 -0.12
N THR A 305 -1.69 11.30 0.26
CA THR A 305 -2.65 11.47 1.35
C THR A 305 -2.03 10.97 2.64
N ALA A 306 -2.08 11.78 3.69
CA ALA A 306 -1.40 11.44 4.93
C ALA A 306 -2.16 12.03 6.14
N SER A 307 -2.80 11.17 6.92
CA SER A 307 -3.61 11.57 8.09
C SER A 307 -4.54 12.74 7.74
N GLU A 308 -4.37 13.89 8.36
CA GLU A 308 -5.17 15.10 8.14
C GLU A 308 -4.69 15.95 6.95
N GLY A 309 -3.61 15.55 6.27
CA GLY A 309 -2.91 16.34 5.27
C GLY A 309 -2.85 15.72 3.88
N ILE A 310 -2.60 16.59 2.90
CA ILE A 310 -2.24 16.19 1.54
C ILE A 310 -0.95 16.89 1.11
N TYR A 311 -0.10 16.16 0.39
CA TYR A 311 1.22 16.61 -0.02
C TYR A 311 1.45 16.41 -1.52
N ILE A 312 2.34 17.19 -2.09
CA ILE A 312 2.85 17.01 -3.45
C ILE A 312 4.37 16.95 -3.42
N LEU A 313 4.90 16.04 -4.23
CA LEU A 313 6.32 15.93 -4.51
C LEU A 313 6.56 15.85 -6.02
N PRO A 314 7.29 16.82 -6.62
CA PRO A 314 7.70 16.74 -8.01
C PRO A 314 8.67 15.57 -8.25
N MET A 315 8.41 14.79 -9.30
CA MET A 315 9.16 13.60 -9.65
C MET A 315 9.84 13.74 -11.01
N LYS A 316 10.91 12.99 -11.26
CA LYS A 316 11.54 12.82 -12.58
C LYS A 316 10.89 11.71 -13.40
N VAL A 317 10.20 10.81 -12.73
CA VAL A 317 9.41 9.71 -13.30
C VAL A 317 7.95 10.11 -13.40
N LYS A 318 7.16 9.33 -14.12
CA LYS A 318 5.73 9.60 -14.34
C LYS A 318 4.88 8.42 -13.92
N GLY A 319 3.68 8.70 -13.46
CA GLY A 319 2.65 7.68 -13.30
C GLY A 319 2.19 7.12 -14.64
N VAL A 320 1.62 5.93 -14.59
CA VAL A 320 1.17 5.15 -15.76
C VAL A 320 -0.35 5.20 -15.99
N ASN A 321 -1.10 5.88 -15.10
CA ASN A 321 -2.56 5.97 -15.14
C ASN A 321 -3.05 7.23 -15.87
#